data_ad7f163ab80cbed0d2518221593756fc
#
_entry.id   ad7f163ab80cbed0d2518221593756fc
#
_cell.length_a   1.000
_cell.length_b   1.000
_cell.length_c   1.000
_cell.angle_alpha   90.00
_cell.angle_beta   90.00
_cell.angle_gamma   90.00
#
_symmetry.space_group_name_H-M   'P 1'
#
loop_
_entity.id
_entity.type
_entity.pdbx_description
1 polymer ?
#
loop_
_entity_poly.entity_id
_entity_poly.type
_entity_poly.pdbx_seq_one_letter_code
_entity_poly.pdbx_strand_id
1 'polypeptide(L)'
;MVDASIGGKNGVDLGNLKNQIGIIREPKAVIVDTQFLSTLPQKEMRSGLAEMLKHGLIFDKKYWDKFKNLKDLITEDLNELIHQSIQIKNTIVCEDLTENGIRKALNFGHTLGHGIESYFLDNEDKTSLLHGEAIAIGMILESYISKEKNLLTNEEYQEIKYIINDIFERIEFTQADIEKIIELLIYDKKNEFGKVQFALLDGIGKIKINQEA
;
A
#
# COMPACT_ATOMS: atom_id res chain seq x y z
N MET A 1 -0.93 12.70 -1.77
CA MET A 1 -0.31 13.28 -2.97
C MET A 1 -0.03 12.22 -4.01
N VAL A 2 0.88 11.30 -3.78
CA VAL A 2 1.37 10.31 -4.77
C VAL A 2 0.37 9.22 -5.17
N ASP A 3 -0.62 8.92 -4.34
CA ASP A 3 -1.61 7.88 -4.60
C ASP A 3 -3.04 8.42 -4.65
N ALA A 4 -3.57 8.93 -3.56
CA ALA A 4 -4.98 9.30 -3.42
C ALA A 4 -5.46 10.39 -4.41
N SER A 5 -4.57 11.24 -4.93
CA SER A 5 -4.92 12.29 -5.89
C SER A 5 -5.23 11.77 -7.30
N ILE A 6 -4.87 10.53 -7.62
CA ILE A 6 -5.01 9.92 -8.94
C ILE A 6 -6.06 8.81 -8.91
N GLY A 7 -6.91 8.77 -9.95
CA GLY A 7 -7.87 7.69 -10.19
C GLY A 7 -9.27 7.93 -9.65
N GLY A 8 -9.58 9.17 -9.24
CA GLY A 8 -10.94 9.67 -9.05
C GLY A 8 -11.79 8.97 -8.00
N LYS A 9 -11.22 8.14 -7.12
CA LYS A 9 -11.94 7.55 -5.99
C LYS A 9 -12.24 8.65 -4.97
N ASN A 10 -13.51 8.98 -4.79
CA ASN A 10 -14.00 9.94 -3.81
C ASN A 10 -14.85 9.17 -2.81
N GLY A 11 -14.22 8.69 -1.74
CA GLY A 11 -14.87 7.91 -0.69
C GLY A 11 -15.01 8.69 0.61
N VAL A 12 -16.10 8.43 1.33
CA VAL A 12 -16.33 8.92 2.69
C VAL A 12 -16.46 7.70 3.60
N ASP A 13 -15.80 7.76 4.73
CA ASP A 13 -15.86 6.72 5.74
C ASP A 13 -17.18 6.81 6.52
N LEU A 14 -17.74 5.69 6.89
CA LEU A 14 -18.94 5.60 7.73
C LEU A 14 -18.60 4.82 9.00
N GLY A 15 -18.45 5.55 10.12
CA GLY A 15 -17.89 4.97 11.34
C GLY A 15 -16.48 4.45 11.06
N ASN A 16 -16.22 3.20 11.43
CA ASN A 16 -14.91 2.55 11.25
C ASN A 16 -14.76 1.87 9.88
N LEU A 17 -15.76 1.98 9.02
CA LEU A 17 -15.75 1.36 7.69
C LEU A 17 -15.28 2.37 6.64
N LYS A 18 -14.15 2.09 6.01
CA LYS A 18 -13.55 2.95 4.99
C LYS A 18 -14.31 2.93 3.66
N ASN A 19 -14.39 4.09 3.01
CA ASN A 19 -14.88 4.27 1.64
C ASN A 19 -16.29 3.68 1.39
N GLN A 20 -17.20 3.79 2.36
CA GLN A 20 -18.53 3.17 2.28
C GLN A 20 -19.48 3.92 1.33
N ILE A 21 -19.31 5.22 1.23
CA ILE A 21 -20.12 6.10 0.38
C ILE A 21 -19.16 6.85 -0.53
N GLY A 22 -19.37 6.76 -1.84
CA GLY A 22 -18.50 7.47 -2.78
C GLY A 22 -18.83 7.18 -4.24
N ILE A 23 -18.10 7.88 -5.09
CA ILE A 23 -18.19 7.74 -6.54
C ILE A 23 -16.77 7.71 -7.12
N ILE A 24 -16.63 7.15 -8.32
CA ILE A 24 -15.43 7.31 -9.13
C ILE A 24 -15.69 8.51 -10.07
N ARG A 25 -14.98 9.61 -9.83
CA ARG A 25 -15.08 10.82 -10.64
C ARG A 25 -13.72 11.48 -10.77
N GLU A 26 -13.18 11.50 -11.97
CA GLU A 26 -11.90 12.14 -12.22
C GLU A 26 -12.01 13.67 -12.25
N PRO A 27 -11.01 14.39 -11.69
CA PRO A 27 -10.90 15.83 -11.83
C PRO A 27 -10.47 16.19 -13.26
N LYS A 28 -10.68 17.45 -13.66
CA LYS A 28 -10.17 17.96 -14.94
C LYS A 28 -8.65 18.06 -14.98
N ALA A 29 -8.02 18.28 -13.83
CA ALA A 29 -6.58 18.34 -13.67
C ALA A 29 -6.21 18.03 -12.22
N VAL A 30 -5.02 17.46 -12.02
CA VAL A 30 -4.37 17.29 -10.71
C VAL A 30 -3.09 18.12 -10.73
N ILE A 31 -2.95 19.05 -9.80
CA ILE A 31 -1.75 19.86 -9.62
C ILE A 31 -1.04 19.36 -8.37
N VAL A 32 0.21 18.91 -8.52
CA VAL A 32 1.05 18.44 -7.42
C VAL A 32 2.20 19.42 -7.24
N ASP A 33 2.17 20.18 -6.14
CA ASP A 33 3.24 21.09 -5.76
C ASP A 33 4.05 20.51 -4.60
N THR A 34 5.27 20.08 -4.91
CA THR A 34 6.18 19.48 -3.95
C THR A 34 6.79 20.47 -2.94
N GLN A 35 6.63 21.77 -3.13
CA GLN A 35 7.12 22.76 -2.16
C GLN A 35 6.44 22.61 -0.79
N PHE A 36 5.18 22.15 -0.76
CA PHE A 36 4.46 21.87 0.49
C PHE A 36 5.04 20.73 1.31
N LEU A 37 5.92 19.89 0.75
CA LEU A 37 6.60 18.84 1.49
C LEU A 37 7.55 19.41 2.57
N SER A 38 8.02 20.65 2.40
CA SER A 38 8.90 21.31 3.37
C SER A 38 8.27 21.52 4.75
N THR A 39 6.95 21.56 4.82
CA THR A 39 6.18 21.72 6.07
C THR A 39 5.46 20.44 6.51
N LEU A 40 5.56 19.37 5.72
CA LEU A 40 4.91 18.10 6.03
C LEU A 40 5.66 17.37 7.15
N PRO A 41 4.98 16.89 8.21
CA PRO A 41 5.61 16.09 9.25
C PRO A 41 6.26 14.82 8.68
N GLN A 42 7.40 14.42 9.25
CA GLN A 42 8.15 13.26 8.76
C GLN A 42 7.34 11.94 8.74
N LYS A 43 6.42 11.75 9.69
CA LYS A 43 5.53 10.59 9.72
C LYS A 43 4.63 10.55 8.47
N GLU A 44 4.08 11.70 8.07
CA GLU A 44 3.24 11.81 6.87
C GLU A 44 4.06 11.61 5.58
N MET A 45 5.30 12.10 5.57
CA MET A 45 6.25 11.83 4.48
C MET A 45 6.47 10.32 4.32
N ARG A 46 6.75 9.61 5.42
CA ARG A 46 6.91 8.14 5.38
C ARG A 46 5.63 7.43 4.93
N SER A 47 4.46 7.90 5.40
CA SER A 47 3.17 7.35 4.97
C SER A 47 2.99 7.45 3.45
N GLY A 48 3.35 8.59 2.85
CA GLY A 48 3.36 8.73 1.39
C GLY A 48 4.38 7.83 0.69
N LEU A 49 5.55 7.61 1.31
CA LEU A 49 6.60 6.75 0.77
C LEU A 49 6.17 5.28 0.68
N ALA A 50 5.32 4.79 1.58
CA ALA A 50 4.76 3.43 1.50
C ALA A 50 4.07 3.17 0.16
N GLU A 51 3.29 4.13 -0.33
CA GLU A 51 2.61 4.03 -1.62
C GLU A 51 3.59 4.03 -2.81
N MET A 52 4.66 4.81 -2.71
CA MET A 52 5.70 4.82 -3.74
C MET A 52 6.44 3.48 -3.81
N LEU A 53 6.77 2.90 -2.65
CA LEU A 53 7.35 1.55 -2.55
C LEU A 53 6.41 0.50 -3.17
N LYS A 54 5.13 0.57 -2.85
CA LYS A 54 4.10 -0.30 -3.45
C LYS A 54 4.13 -0.22 -4.97
N HIS A 55 4.15 0.97 -5.54
CA HIS A 55 4.18 1.14 -7.00
C HIS A 55 5.40 0.47 -7.64
N GLY A 56 6.57 0.55 -7.00
CA GLY A 56 7.77 -0.16 -7.46
C GLY A 56 7.59 -1.68 -7.39
N LEU A 57 7.09 -2.19 -6.28
CA LEU A 57 6.90 -3.63 -6.07
C LEU A 57 5.92 -4.26 -7.06
N ILE A 58 4.83 -3.57 -7.38
CA ILE A 58 3.76 -4.13 -8.23
C ILE A 58 3.97 -3.91 -9.73
N PHE A 59 4.79 -2.92 -10.14
CA PHE A 59 4.78 -2.47 -11.53
C PHE A 59 6.16 -2.28 -12.16
N ASP A 60 7.16 -1.75 -11.43
CA ASP A 60 8.46 -1.39 -12.00
C ASP A 60 9.62 -1.67 -11.05
N LYS A 61 10.35 -2.75 -11.33
CA LYS A 61 11.56 -3.11 -10.57
C LYS A 61 12.64 -2.02 -10.61
N LYS A 62 12.80 -1.30 -11.73
CA LYS A 62 13.82 -0.23 -11.81
C LYS A 62 13.45 0.94 -10.90
N TYR A 63 12.15 1.22 -10.79
CA TYR A 63 11.66 2.21 -9.84
C TYR A 63 11.87 1.75 -8.39
N TRP A 64 11.58 0.47 -8.09
CA TRP A 64 11.89 -0.14 -6.78
C TRP A 64 13.37 -0.04 -6.42
N ASP A 65 14.27 -0.33 -7.35
CA ASP A 65 15.71 -0.32 -7.11
C ASP A 65 16.25 1.05 -6.65
N LYS A 66 15.55 2.15 -6.95
CA LYS A 66 15.90 3.51 -6.50
C LYS A 66 15.75 3.68 -4.97
N PHE A 67 14.91 2.88 -4.33
CA PHE A 67 14.69 2.95 -2.87
C PHE A 67 15.73 2.20 -2.04
N LYS A 68 16.63 1.45 -2.67
CA LYS A 68 17.70 0.73 -1.97
C LYS A 68 18.73 1.66 -1.31
N ASN A 69 18.84 2.90 -1.79
CA ASN A 69 19.79 3.89 -1.31
C ASN A 69 19.07 5.19 -0.87
N LEU A 70 18.00 5.08 -0.10
CA LEU A 70 17.19 6.24 0.33
C LEU A 70 17.98 7.32 1.06
N LYS A 71 19.07 6.94 1.76
CA LYS A 71 19.92 7.89 2.52
C LYS A 71 20.69 8.85 1.63
N ASP A 72 20.86 8.50 0.35
CA ASP A 72 21.61 9.28 -0.63
C ASP A 72 20.71 10.18 -1.49
N LEU A 73 19.37 10.11 -1.30
CA LEU A 73 18.42 10.90 -2.09
C LEU A 73 18.42 12.37 -1.69
N ILE A 74 18.57 13.23 -2.67
CA ILE A 74 18.39 14.69 -2.55
C ILE A 74 16.95 15.09 -2.91
N THR A 75 16.59 16.36 -2.70
CA THR A 75 15.24 16.88 -2.94
C THR A 75 14.79 16.70 -4.41
N GLU A 76 15.70 16.87 -5.36
CA GLU A 76 15.44 16.70 -6.78
C GLU A 76 15.06 15.24 -7.11
N ASP A 77 15.76 14.27 -6.50
CA ASP A 77 15.44 12.85 -6.65
C ASP A 77 14.04 12.54 -6.15
N LEU A 78 13.63 13.14 -5.02
CA LEU A 78 12.29 12.96 -4.47
C LEU A 78 11.20 13.48 -5.43
N ASN A 79 11.42 14.60 -6.10
CA ASN A 79 10.49 15.14 -7.10
C ASN A 79 10.33 14.18 -8.28
N GLU A 80 11.43 13.62 -8.76
CA GLU A 80 11.41 12.62 -9.83
C GLU A 80 10.70 11.33 -9.40
N LEU A 81 10.96 10.84 -8.19
CA LEU A 81 10.31 9.66 -7.64
C LEU A 81 8.79 9.86 -7.49
N ILE A 82 8.36 11.02 -7.02
CA ILE A 82 6.94 11.39 -6.92
C ILE A 82 6.30 11.39 -8.31
N HIS A 83 6.95 12.01 -9.29
CA HIS A 83 6.45 12.06 -10.65
C HIS A 83 6.29 10.66 -11.26
N GLN A 84 7.30 9.80 -11.11
CA GLN A 84 7.25 8.42 -11.58
C GLN A 84 6.16 7.60 -10.88
N SER A 85 6.00 7.78 -9.57
CA SER A 85 4.92 7.14 -8.79
C SER A 85 3.54 7.49 -9.36
N ILE A 86 3.32 8.78 -9.63
CA ILE A 86 2.08 9.28 -10.25
C ILE A 86 1.87 8.67 -11.64
N GLN A 87 2.92 8.59 -12.45
CA GLN A 87 2.84 7.99 -13.79
C GLN A 87 2.48 6.50 -13.73
N ILE A 88 3.09 5.74 -12.83
CA ILE A 88 2.76 4.32 -12.63
C ILE A 88 1.29 4.16 -12.28
N LYS A 89 0.81 4.89 -11.27
CA LYS A 89 -0.59 4.81 -10.88
C LYS A 89 -1.52 5.24 -11.99
N ASN A 90 -1.22 6.32 -12.69
CA ASN A 90 -2.02 6.80 -13.81
C ASN A 90 -2.12 5.77 -14.93
N THR A 91 -1.03 5.07 -15.25
CA THR A 91 -1.03 4.00 -16.24
C THR A 91 -1.99 2.89 -15.85
N ILE A 92 -1.93 2.40 -14.61
CA ILE A 92 -2.80 1.35 -14.09
C ILE A 92 -4.28 1.81 -14.10
N VAL A 93 -4.54 3.04 -13.69
CA VAL A 93 -5.91 3.60 -13.63
C VAL A 93 -6.50 3.79 -15.01
N CYS A 94 -5.71 4.30 -15.98
CA CYS A 94 -6.18 4.48 -17.36
C CYS A 94 -6.53 3.15 -18.05
N GLU A 95 -5.84 2.07 -17.68
CA GLU A 95 -6.14 0.72 -18.19
C GLU A 95 -7.42 0.13 -17.56
N ASP A 96 -7.71 0.47 -16.31
CA ASP A 96 -8.86 -0.07 -15.58
C ASP A 96 -9.46 0.98 -14.63
N LEU A 97 -10.38 1.80 -15.14
CA LEU A 97 -11.02 2.88 -14.38
C LEU A 97 -11.90 2.38 -13.23
N THR A 98 -12.50 1.20 -13.36
CA THR A 98 -13.54 0.68 -12.47
C THR A 98 -13.04 -0.37 -11.47
N GLU A 99 -11.73 -0.72 -11.51
CA GLU A 99 -11.10 -1.69 -10.60
C GLU A 99 -11.67 -3.12 -10.70
N ASN A 100 -12.04 -3.51 -11.91
CA ASN A 100 -12.48 -4.89 -12.18
C ASN A 100 -11.32 -5.81 -12.62
N GLY A 101 -10.19 -5.25 -13.00
CA GLY A 101 -9.01 -5.92 -13.51
C GLY A 101 -7.71 -5.47 -12.83
N ILE A 102 -6.76 -5.00 -13.65
CA ILE A 102 -5.38 -4.71 -13.21
C ILE A 102 -5.29 -3.65 -12.09
N ARG A 103 -6.25 -2.75 -11.97
CA ARG A 103 -6.26 -1.76 -10.88
C ARG A 103 -6.35 -2.40 -9.49
N LYS A 104 -6.83 -3.64 -9.38
CA LYS A 104 -6.77 -4.43 -8.14
C LYS A 104 -5.34 -4.66 -7.64
N ALA A 105 -4.33 -4.54 -8.51
CA ALA A 105 -2.90 -4.57 -8.14
C ALA A 105 -2.54 -3.51 -7.09
N LEU A 106 -3.20 -2.35 -7.12
CA LEU A 106 -3.02 -1.28 -6.15
C LEU A 106 -3.45 -1.67 -4.71
N ASN A 107 -4.16 -2.78 -4.56
CA ASN A 107 -4.54 -3.34 -3.26
C ASN A 107 -3.43 -4.21 -2.63
N PHE A 108 -2.27 -4.39 -3.27
CA PHE A 108 -1.12 -5.04 -2.64
C PHE A 108 -0.73 -4.35 -1.33
N GLY A 109 -0.58 -5.13 -0.27
CA GLY A 109 -0.35 -4.62 1.08
C GLY A 109 -1.60 -4.08 1.79
N HIS A 110 -2.69 -3.84 1.06
CA HIS A 110 -3.89 -3.23 1.62
C HIS A 110 -4.85 -4.24 2.24
N THR A 111 -4.85 -5.49 1.80
CA THR A 111 -5.74 -6.49 2.38
C THR A 111 -5.44 -6.68 3.86
N LEU A 112 -4.18 -6.99 4.20
CA LEU A 112 -3.76 -7.09 5.60
C LEU A 112 -3.58 -5.71 6.25
N GLY A 113 -3.09 -4.72 5.52
CA GLY A 113 -2.86 -3.36 6.01
C GLY A 113 -4.11 -2.70 6.55
N HIS A 114 -5.25 -2.78 5.87
CA HIS A 114 -6.51 -2.20 6.35
C HIS A 114 -7.04 -2.92 7.61
N GLY A 115 -6.90 -4.24 7.70
CA GLY A 115 -7.25 -4.96 8.92
C GLY A 115 -6.42 -4.50 10.12
N ILE A 116 -5.11 -4.32 9.92
CA ILE A 116 -4.19 -3.80 10.93
C ILE A 116 -4.55 -2.36 11.30
N GLU A 117 -4.73 -1.48 10.30
CA GLU A 117 -5.10 -0.07 10.51
C GLU A 117 -6.39 0.05 11.33
N SER A 118 -7.43 -0.69 10.94
CA SER A 118 -8.72 -0.69 11.64
C SER A 118 -8.58 -1.19 13.08
N TYR A 119 -7.81 -2.26 13.30
CA TYR A 119 -7.56 -2.78 14.65
C TYR A 119 -6.89 -1.74 15.55
N PHE A 120 -5.87 -1.03 15.05
CA PHE A 120 -5.15 -0.01 15.84
C PHE A 120 -5.99 1.26 16.05
N LEU A 121 -6.89 1.58 15.11
CA LEU A 121 -7.80 2.72 15.23
C LEU A 121 -8.87 2.48 16.31
N ASP A 122 -9.37 1.25 16.41
CA ASP A 122 -10.44 0.88 17.35
C ASP A 122 -9.94 0.53 18.75
N ASN A 123 -8.63 0.40 18.95
CA ASN A 123 -8.04 -0.03 20.21
C ASN A 123 -7.42 1.16 20.95
N GLU A 124 -8.10 1.64 22.00
CA GLU A 124 -7.65 2.78 22.81
C GLU A 124 -6.32 2.54 23.52
N ASP A 125 -5.92 1.28 23.76
CA ASP A 125 -4.67 0.90 24.41
C ASP A 125 -3.45 0.93 23.42
N LYS A 126 -3.70 1.10 22.13
CA LYS A 126 -2.68 1.13 21.08
C LYS A 126 -2.51 2.54 20.50
N THR A 127 -1.29 2.90 20.18
CA THR A 127 -1.04 4.11 19.39
C THR A 127 -1.52 3.87 17.95
N SER A 128 -2.38 4.74 17.44
CA SER A 128 -2.89 4.62 16.06
C SER A 128 -1.74 4.66 15.05
N LEU A 129 -1.82 3.81 14.05
CA LEU A 129 -0.91 3.79 12.92
C LEU A 129 -1.41 4.73 11.82
N LEU A 130 -0.47 5.41 11.16
CA LEU A 130 -0.79 6.07 9.91
C LEU A 130 -1.05 5.02 8.82
N HIS A 131 -1.89 5.37 7.85
CA HIS A 131 -2.23 4.48 6.73
C HIS A 131 -0.99 3.82 6.11
N GLY A 132 0.02 4.60 5.73
CA GLY A 132 1.23 4.06 5.11
C GLY A 132 2.05 3.15 6.03
N GLU A 133 2.01 3.34 7.35
CA GLU A 133 2.66 2.44 8.31
C GLU A 133 1.96 1.07 8.30
N ALA A 134 0.63 1.06 8.31
CA ALA A 134 -0.15 -0.18 8.23
C ALA A 134 0.03 -0.89 6.88
N ILE A 135 0.06 -0.13 5.77
CA ILE A 135 0.31 -0.68 4.43
C ILE A 135 1.72 -1.25 4.31
N ALA A 136 2.73 -0.62 4.92
CA ALA A 136 4.10 -1.12 4.94
C ALA A 136 4.18 -2.51 5.62
N ILE A 137 3.49 -2.68 6.75
CA ILE A 137 3.37 -3.99 7.41
C ILE A 137 2.64 -4.99 6.50
N GLY A 138 1.52 -4.57 5.91
CA GLY A 138 0.75 -5.39 4.97
C GLY A 138 1.60 -5.87 3.79
N MET A 139 2.43 -5.00 3.21
CA MET A 139 3.35 -5.36 2.12
C MET A 139 4.36 -6.43 2.54
N ILE A 140 4.92 -6.37 3.75
CA ILE A 140 5.83 -7.41 4.24
C ILE A 140 5.09 -8.74 4.38
N LEU A 141 3.88 -8.74 4.95
CA LEU A 141 3.10 -9.95 5.18
C LEU A 141 2.61 -10.57 3.87
N GLU A 142 2.11 -9.77 2.93
CA GLU A 142 1.65 -10.24 1.63
C GLU A 142 2.82 -10.69 0.73
N SER A 143 4.02 -10.09 0.88
CA SER A 143 5.26 -10.61 0.28
C SER A 143 5.65 -11.97 0.88
N TYR A 144 5.45 -12.19 2.19
CA TYR A 144 5.67 -13.50 2.81
C TYR A 144 4.71 -14.54 2.23
N ILE A 145 3.43 -14.21 2.07
CA ILE A 145 2.45 -15.11 1.42
C ILE A 145 2.90 -15.41 -0.03
N SER A 146 3.35 -14.40 -0.77
CA SER A 146 3.87 -14.58 -2.13
C SER A 146 5.04 -15.57 -2.18
N LYS A 147 5.97 -15.48 -1.20
CA LYS A 147 7.09 -16.42 -1.06
C LYS A 147 6.60 -17.84 -0.73
N GLU A 148 5.69 -18.02 0.22
CA GLU A 148 5.15 -19.33 0.58
C GLU A 148 4.41 -20.00 -0.59
N LYS A 149 3.84 -19.19 -1.49
CA LYS A 149 3.22 -19.67 -2.74
C LYS A 149 4.21 -19.88 -3.90
N ASN A 150 5.52 -19.73 -3.67
CA ASN A 150 6.58 -19.82 -4.68
C ASN A 150 6.43 -18.80 -5.85
N LEU A 151 5.79 -17.66 -5.59
CA LEU A 151 5.67 -16.54 -6.53
C LEU A 151 6.82 -15.54 -6.36
N LEU A 152 7.45 -15.54 -5.19
CA LEU A 152 8.58 -14.68 -4.84
C LEU A 152 9.72 -15.54 -4.29
N THR A 153 10.96 -15.22 -4.66
CA THR A 153 12.11 -15.89 -4.07
C THR A 153 12.34 -15.47 -2.62
N ASN A 154 13.09 -16.27 -1.85
CA ASN A 154 13.43 -15.87 -0.49
C ASN A 154 14.30 -14.60 -0.47
N GLU A 155 15.21 -14.47 -1.42
CA GLU A 155 16.09 -13.30 -1.57
C GLU A 155 15.28 -12.03 -1.81
N GLU A 156 14.30 -12.05 -2.73
CA GLU A 156 13.40 -10.93 -2.99
C GLU A 156 12.56 -10.57 -1.75
N TYR A 157 12.01 -11.57 -1.05
CA TYR A 157 11.30 -11.35 0.20
C TYR A 157 12.17 -10.67 1.26
N GLN A 158 13.41 -11.15 1.46
CA GLN A 158 14.32 -10.56 2.43
C GLN A 158 14.71 -9.12 2.03
N GLU A 159 14.92 -8.86 0.74
CA GLU A 159 15.17 -7.50 0.21
C GLU A 159 14.02 -6.57 0.55
N ILE A 160 12.78 -6.95 0.25
CA ILE A 160 11.57 -6.18 0.53
C ILE A 160 11.46 -5.89 2.04
N LYS A 161 11.56 -6.94 2.84
CA LYS A 161 11.48 -6.84 4.30
C LYS A 161 12.57 -5.93 4.88
N TYR A 162 13.79 -6.03 4.37
CA TYR A 162 14.90 -5.21 4.83
C TYR A 162 14.66 -3.73 4.53
N ILE A 163 14.32 -3.38 3.29
CA ILE A 163 14.09 -2.00 2.87
C ILE A 163 12.92 -1.37 3.63
N ILE A 164 11.80 -2.07 3.76
CA ILE A 164 10.65 -1.55 4.50
C ILE A 164 10.99 -1.35 5.99
N ASN A 165 11.68 -2.30 6.63
CA ASN A 165 12.08 -2.16 8.03
C ASN A 165 13.19 -1.12 8.29
N ASP A 166 13.93 -0.67 7.26
CA ASP A 166 14.87 0.45 7.39
C ASP A 166 14.15 1.82 7.41
N ILE A 167 12.93 1.86 6.86
CA ILE A 167 12.12 3.08 6.74
C ILE A 167 11.07 3.21 7.85
N PHE A 168 10.41 2.09 8.17
CA PHE A 168 9.27 2.04 9.09
C PHE A 168 9.65 1.32 10.39
N GLU A 169 9.08 1.80 11.49
CA GLU A 169 9.25 1.17 12.79
C GLU A 169 8.59 -0.21 12.81
N ARG A 170 9.26 -1.17 13.45
CA ARG A 170 8.70 -2.51 13.63
C ARG A 170 7.63 -2.48 14.71
N ILE A 171 6.52 -3.11 14.42
CA ILE A 171 5.43 -3.30 15.36
C ILE A 171 5.40 -4.78 15.78
N GLU A 172 5.32 -5.03 17.07
CA GLU A 172 5.12 -6.37 17.62
C GLU A 172 3.64 -6.61 17.88
N PHE A 173 3.19 -7.78 17.47
CA PHE A 173 1.81 -8.22 17.65
C PHE A 173 1.77 -9.35 18.68
N THR A 174 0.86 -9.24 19.64
CA THR A 174 0.52 -10.36 20.52
C THR A 174 -0.38 -11.35 19.77
N GLN A 175 -0.53 -12.56 20.31
CA GLN A 175 -1.45 -13.54 19.74
C GLN A 175 -2.90 -13.00 19.68
N ALA A 176 -3.33 -12.26 20.71
CA ALA A 176 -4.66 -11.64 20.76
C ALA A 176 -4.83 -10.55 19.68
N ASP A 177 -3.78 -9.77 19.39
CA ASP A 177 -3.81 -8.79 18.29
C ASP A 177 -4.05 -9.51 16.95
N ILE A 178 -3.31 -10.60 16.70
CA ILE A 178 -3.42 -11.38 15.47
C ILE A 178 -4.83 -11.93 15.28
N GLU A 179 -5.40 -12.54 16.32
CA GLU A 179 -6.74 -13.10 16.29
C GLU A 179 -7.79 -12.02 15.93
N LYS A 180 -7.69 -10.85 16.55
CA LYS A 180 -8.59 -9.71 16.26
C LYS A 180 -8.44 -9.18 14.84
N ILE A 181 -7.20 -9.06 14.35
CA ILE A 181 -6.94 -8.61 12.97
C ILE A 181 -7.54 -9.62 11.97
N ILE A 182 -7.39 -10.93 12.21
CA ILE A 182 -7.97 -11.98 11.36
C ILE A 182 -9.50 -11.90 11.36
N GLU A 183 -10.13 -11.67 12.50
CA GLU A 183 -11.58 -11.47 12.59
C GLU A 183 -12.03 -10.30 11.67
N LEU A 184 -11.33 -9.16 11.72
CA LEU A 184 -11.64 -8.00 10.87
C LEU A 184 -11.50 -8.29 9.38
N LEU A 185 -10.50 -9.10 8.99
CA LEU A 185 -10.29 -9.49 7.59
C LEU A 185 -11.46 -10.32 7.02
N ILE A 186 -12.03 -11.20 7.82
CA ILE A 186 -13.15 -12.06 7.39
C ILE A 186 -14.41 -11.24 7.07
N TYR A 187 -14.61 -10.13 7.76
CA TYR A 187 -15.77 -9.24 7.59
C TYR A 187 -15.58 -8.17 6.51
N ASP A 188 -14.39 -8.06 5.88
CA ASP A 188 -14.18 -7.09 4.79
C ASP A 188 -15.07 -7.46 3.58
N LYS A 189 -15.76 -6.44 3.03
CA LYS A 189 -16.68 -6.57 1.88
C LYS A 189 -16.00 -7.02 0.58
N LYS A 190 -14.68 -6.99 0.52
CA LYS A 190 -13.90 -7.47 -0.64
C LYS A 190 -13.88 -9.00 -0.73
N ASN A 191 -14.39 -9.71 0.28
CA ASN A 191 -14.45 -11.16 0.28
C ASN A 191 -15.55 -11.66 -0.67
N GLU A 192 -15.16 -12.31 -1.74
CA GLU A 192 -16.07 -13.04 -2.62
C GLU A 192 -16.26 -14.46 -2.05
N PHE A 193 -17.53 -14.82 -1.76
CA PHE A 193 -17.90 -16.15 -1.23
C PHE A 193 -17.18 -16.59 0.06
N GLY A 194 -16.84 -15.63 0.94
CA GLY A 194 -16.19 -15.91 2.23
C GLY A 194 -14.69 -16.20 2.14
N LYS A 195 -14.05 -15.94 0.99
CA LYS A 195 -12.61 -16.09 0.78
C LYS A 195 -11.96 -14.72 0.61
N VAL A 196 -10.87 -14.51 1.33
CA VAL A 196 -10.07 -13.29 1.23
C VAL A 196 -9.27 -13.32 -0.06
N GLN A 197 -9.45 -12.29 -0.90
CA GLN A 197 -8.74 -12.13 -2.16
C GLN A 197 -7.54 -11.20 -1.99
N PHE A 198 -6.38 -11.64 -2.47
CA PHE A 198 -5.13 -10.92 -2.39
C PHE A 198 -4.64 -10.48 -3.77
N ALA A 199 -3.89 -9.39 -3.79
CA ALA A 199 -2.94 -9.08 -4.85
C ALA A 199 -1.56 -9.52 -4.34
N LEU A 200 -0.91 -10.47 -4.99
CA LEU A 200 0.36 -11.06 -4.56
C LEU A 200 1.47 -10.83 -5.60
N LEU A 201 2.69 -10.56 -5.14
CA LEU A 201 3.84 -10.37 -6.03
C LEU A 201 4.19 -11.67 -6.76
N ASP A 202 4.52 -11.56 -8.05
CA ASP A 202 5.07 -12.62 -8.90
C ASP A 202 6.50 -12.25 -9.37
N GLY A 203 7.38 -12.01 -8.41
CA GLY A 203 8.64 -11.28 -8.56
C GLY A 203 8.48 -9.78 -8.33
N ILE A 204 9.57 -9.09 -7.98
CA ILE A 204 9.57 -7.63 -7.81
C ILE A 204 9.26 -6.94 -9.15
N GLY A 205 8.28 -6.03 -9.17
CA GLY A 205 7.79 -5.33 -10.34
C GLY A 205 6.71 -6.06 -11.12
N LYS A 206 6.18 -7.18 -10.57
CA LYS A 206 5.10 -7.96 -11.16
C LYS A 206 4.09 -8.40 -10.11
N ILE A 207 2.83 -8.49 -10.49
CA ILE A 207 1.73 -8.79 -9.58
C ILE A 207 0.72 -9.76 -10.19
N LYS A 208 0.16 -10.62 -9.36
CA LYS A 208 -1.01 -11.46 -9.65
C LYS A 208 -2.17 -11.01 -8.77
N ILE A 209 -3.29 -10.69 -9.39
CA ILE A 209 -4.53 -10.32 -8.69
C ILE A 209 -5.42 -11.54 -8.45
N ASN A 210 -6.42 -11.39 -7.58
CA ASN A 210 -7.42 -12.42 -7.26
C ASN A 210 -6.76 -13.74 -6.79
N GLN A 211 -5.79 -13.64 -5.89
CA GLN A 211 -5.15 -14.80 -5.29
C GLN A 211 -5.81 -15.15 -3.95
N GLU A 212 -6.15 -16.41 -3.75
CA GLU A 212 -6.59 -16.93 -2.45
C GLU A 212 -5.34 -17.32 -1.62
N ALA A 213 -5.34 -17.06 -0.32
CA ALA A 213 -4.28 -17.46 0.60
C ALA A 213 -4.84 -18.30 1.75
#